data_0c9ea4e2f3e3d48775601aed4f643458
#
_entry.id   0c9ea4e2f3e3d48775601aed4f643458
#
_cell.length_a   1.000
_cell.length_b   1.000
_cell.length_c   1.000
_cell.angle_alpha   90.00
_cell.angle_beta   90.00
_cell.angle_gamma   90.00
#
_symmetry.space_group_name_H-M   'P 1'
#
loop_
_entity.id
_entity.type
_entity.pdbx_description
1 polymer ?
#
loop_
_entity_poly.entity_id
_entity_poly.type
_entity_poly.pdbx_seq_one_letter_code
_entity_poly.pdbx_strand_id
1 'polypeptide(L)'
;MSVSEFYDDTSPAIWKRVIGVDLHYHVGWGEGDILYNAIQYLYQFIDQGSSVLDCGCGWGGTGKVLKRDLDCDVTGVTISKVQSDYIEQNKVFDVVHDDLHNFIPQKKYDVILFVESFCHLKNPDIVLNNLRNTSN
;
A
#
# COMPACT_ATOMS: atom_id res chain seq x y z
N MET A 1 5.10 -21.14 7.50
CA MET A 1 4.19 -19.97 7.38
C MET A 1 4.55 -19.20 6.12
N SER A 2 3.62 -19.06 5.21
CA SER A 2 3.79 -18.22 4.02
C SER A 2 3.65 -16.72 4.38
N VAL A 3 4.04 -15.83 3.49
CA VAL A 3 3.87 -14.37 3.69
C VAL A 3 2.40 -14.02 3.84
N SER A 4 1.51 -14.62 3.04
CA SER A 4 0.06 -14.40 3.15
C SER A 4 -0.50 -14.86 4.49
N GLU A 5 -0.16 -16.07 4.96
CA GLU A 5 -0.60 -16.59 6.26
C GLU A 5 -0.16 -15.69 7.42
N PHE A 6 1.05 -15.14 7.36
CA PHE A 6 1.53 -14.20 8.37
C PHE A 6 0.65 -12.95 8.47
N TYR A 7 0.26 -12.37 7.33
CA TYR A 7 -0.57 -11.16 7.30
C TYR A 7 -2.06 -11.43 7.53
N ASP A 8 -2.53 -12.66 7.31
CA ASP A 8 -3.93 -13.05 7.55
C ASP A 8 -4.24 -13.41 9.01
N ASP A 9 -3.20 -13.62 9.85
CA ASP A 9 -3.34 -14.14 11.23
C ASP A 9 -3.83 -13.11 12.25
N THR A 10 -4.00 -11.83 11.90
CA THR A 10 -4.37 -10.78 12.85
C THR A 10 -5.53 -9.91 12.38
N SER A 11 -6.43 -9.58 13.32
CA SER A 11 -7.59 -8.74 13.02
C SER A 11 -7.23 -7.24 12.93
N PRO A 12 -7.97 -6.44 12.12
CA PRO A 12 -7.82 -4.99 12.07
C PRO A 12 -7.93 -4.31 13.43
N ALA A 13 -8.74 -4.85 14.34
CA ALA A 13 -8.92 -4.30 15.68
C ALA A 13 -7.65 -4.40 16.55
N ILE A 14 -6.88 -5.47 16.38
CA ILE A 14 -5.59 -5.64 17.06
C ILE A 14 -4.58 -4.65 16.46
N TRP A 15 -4.48 -4.59 15.14
CA TRP A 15 -3.57 -3.67 14.46
C TRP A 15 -3.83 -2.21 14.79
N LYS A 16 -5.10 -1.77 14.86
CA LYS A 16 -5.44 -0.41 15.28
C LYS A 16 -4.91 -0.02 16.66
N ARG A 17 -4.77 -0.98 17.57
CA ARG A 17 -4.17 -0.73 18.89
C ARG A 17 -2.66 -0.60 18.85
N VAL A 18 -2.01 -1.23 17.89
CA VAL A 18 -0.54 -1.29 17.77
C VAL A 18 0.00 -0.16 16.89
N ILE A 19 -0.63 0.08 15.74
CA ILE A 19 -0.14 1.00 14.71
C ILE A 19 -1.08 2.17 14.41
N GLY A 20 -2.06 2.41 15.28
CA GLY A 20 -2.97 3.54 15.18
C GLY A 20 -4.17 3.31 14.27
N VAL A 21 -5.10 4.27 14.30
CA VAL A 21 -6.39 4.18 13.61
C VAL A 21 -6.30 4.20 12.09
N ASP A 22 -5.25 4.78 11.54
CA ASP A 22 -5.00 4.83 10.10
C ASP A 22 -4.28 3.58 9.56
N LEU A 23 -3.90 2.66 10.45
CA LEU A 23 -3.30 1.36 10.09
C LEU A 23 -2.03 1.49 9.24
N HIS A 24 -1.15 2.42 9.61
CA HIS A 24 0.17 2.59 8.99
C HIS A 24 1.12 1.48 9.43
N TYR A 25 1.26 0.44 8.62
CA TYR A 25 2.17 -0.68 8.88
C TYR A 25 3.53 -0.43 8.23
N HIS A 26 4.24 0.56 8.74
CA HIS A 26 5.60 0.93 8.32
C HIS A 26 6.32 1.65 9.47
N VAL A 27 7.65 1.79 9.34
CA VAL A 27 8.45 2.56 10.29
C VAL A 27 8.19 4.06 10.11
N GLY A 28 8.11 4.79 11.20
CA GLY A 28 7.95 6.24 11.20
C GLY A 28 9.21 6.96 11.71
N TRP A 29 9.22 8.29 11.61
CA TRP A 29 10.29 9.13 12.14
C TRP A 29 9.81 10.52 12.56
N GLY A 30 10.68 11.25 13.26
CA GLY A 30 10.42 12.61 13.73
C GLY A 30 9.65 12.64 15.06
N GLU A 31 9.00 13.75 15.33
CA GLU A 31 8.19 14.00 16.53
C GLU A 31 6.69 14.04 16.17
N GLY A 32 5.83 13.79 17.15
CA GLY A 32 4.38 13.80 16.97
C GLY A 32 3.87 12.50 16.32
N ASP A 33 3.10 12.59 15.26
CA ASP A 33 2.62 11.44 14.51
C ASP A 33 3.70 10.93 13.54
N ILE A 34 4.61 10.10 14.08
CA ILE A 34 5.79 9.60 13.36
C ILE A 34 5.42 8.77 12.12
N LEU A 35 4.28 8.07 12.14
CA LEU A 35 3.83 7.26 11.01
C LEU A 35 3.30 8.15 9.89
N TYR A 36 2.52 9.16 10.23
CA TYR A 36 2.03 10.15 9.29
C TYR A 36 3.18 10.97 8.67
N ASN A 37 4.18 11.35 9.48
CA ASN A 37 5.38 12.08 8.99
C ASN A 37 6.10 11.32 7.88
N ALA A 38 6.19 9.99 7.98
CA ALA A 38 6.80 9.16 6.95
C ALA A 38 6.05 9.24 5.62
N ILE A 39 4.72 9.29 5.66
CA ILE A 39 3.92 9.45 4.44
C ILE A 39 3.99 10.88 3.89
N GLN A 40 3.99 11.91 4.75
CA GLN A 40 4.14 13.30 4.30
C GLN A 40 5.45 13.53 3.54
N TYR A 41 6.51 12.76 3.84
CA TYR A 41 7.75 12.85 3.08
C TYR A 41 7.56 12.50 1.59
N LEU A 42 6.61 11.66 1.26
CA LEU A 42 6.30 11.27 -0.12
C LEU A 42 5.64 12.40 -0.92
N TYR A 43 5.04 13.41 -0.26
CA TYR A 43 4.30 14.48 -0.94
C TYR A 43 5.17 15.29 -1.90
N GLN A 44 6.48 15.38 -1.66
CA GLN A 44 7.41 16.06 -2.57
C GLN A 44 7.59 15.34 -3.92
N PHE A 45 7.13 14.09 -4.04
CA PHE A 45 7.27 13.25 -5.23
C PHE A 45 5.93 12.90 -5.88
N ILE A 46 4.81 13.35 -5.29
CA ILE A 46 3.46 12.97 -5.71
C ILE A 46 2.65 14.23 -5.92
N ASP A 47 2.28 14.49 -7.16
CA ASP A 47 1.40 15.62 -7.48
C ASP A 47 -0.03 15.35 -7.04
N GLN A 48 -0.76 16.41 -6.69
CA GLN A 48 -2.17 16.32 -6.35
C GLN A 48 -2.97 15.71 -7.52
N GLY A 49 -3.85 14.78 -7.21
CA GLY A 49 -4.69 14.09 -8.19
C GLY A 49 -3.99 13.00 -8.98
N SER A 50 -2.74 12.66 -8.65
CA SER A 50 -2.00 11.57 -9.32
C SER A 50 -2.70 10.23 -9.16
N SER A 51 -2.58 9.39 -10.19
CA SER A 51 -2.90 7.96 -10.10
C SER A 51 -1.75 7.20 -9.46
N VAL A 52 -2.02 6.48 -8.36
CA VAL A 52 -1.01 5.82 -7.53
C VAL A 52 -1.28 4.32 -7.46
N LEU A 53 -0.26 3.52 -7.73
CA LEU A 53 -0.25 2.08 -7.45
C LEU A 53 0.56 1.81 -6.17
N ASP A 54 -0.10 1.35 -5.11
CA ASP A 54 0.51 1.01 -3.83
C ASP A 54 0.77 -0.51 -3.76
N CYS A 55 2.01 -0.90 -4.06
CA CYS A 55 2.44 -2.29 -4.14
C CYS A 55 2.77 -2.85 -2.75
N GLY A 56 1.92 -3.73 -2.24
CA GLY A 56 1.99 -4.22 -0.86
C GLY A 56 1.35 -3.21 0.09
N CYS A 57 0.14 -2.78 -0.23
CA CYS A 57 -0.57 -1.70 0.47
C CYS A 57 -0.94 -2.00 1.93
N GLY A 58 -0.78 -3.24 2.39
CA GLY A 58 -1.13 -3.63 3.75
C GLY A 58 -2.59 -3.34 4.08
N TRP A 59 -2.83 -2.71 5.22
CA TRP A 59 -4.17 -2.26 5.65
C TRP A 59 -4.65 -0.98 4.97
N GLY A 60 -3.89 -0.41 4.04
CA GLY A 60 -4.26 0.75 3.26
C GLY A 60 -3.96 2.11 3.90
N GLY A 61 -3.16 2.16 4.97
CA GLY A 61 -2.87 3.41 5.67
C GLY A 61 -2.26 4.48 4.77
N THR A 62 -1.24 4.13 4.00
CA THR A 62 -0.58 5.04 3.05
C THR A 62 -1.55 5.55 2.00
N GLY A 63 -2.23 4.66 1.29
CA GLY A 63 -3.17 5.03 0.23
C GLY A 63 -4.33 5.88 0.73
N LYS A 64 -4.84 5.61 1.94
CA LYS A 64 -5.88 6.41 2.60
C LYS A 64 -5.44 7.86 2.81
N VAL A 65 -4.21 8.07 3.27
CA VAL A 65 -3.64 9.41 3.50
C VAL A 65 -3.42 10.13 2.17
N LEU A 66 -2.85 9.47 1.16
CA LEU A 66 -2.65 10.07 -0.16
C LEU A 66 -3.96 10.48 -0.83
N LYS A 67 -5.00 9.65 -0.70
CA LYS A 67 -6.33 9.98 -1.19
C LYS A 67 -6.94 11.18 -0.47
N ARG A 68 -6.82 11.23 0.87
CA ARG A 68 -7.36 12.32 1.69
C ARG A 68 -6.65 13.64 1.46
N ASP A 69 -5.33 13.65 1.44
CA ASP A 69 -4.50 14.86 1.51
C ASP A 69 -4.10 15.39 0.14
N LEU A 70 -3.94 14.51 -0.86
CA LEU A 70 -3.52 14.85 -2.22
C LEU A 70 -4.55 14.51 -3.29
N ASP A 71 -5.74 14.05 -2.90
CA ASP A 71 -6.82 13.66 -3.83
C ASP A 71 -6.38 12.62 -4.88
N CYS A 72 -5.44 11.73 -4.51
CA CYS A 72 -4.91 10.71 -5.41
C CYS A 72 -5.95 9.64 -5.74
N ASP A 73 -5.91 9.14 -6.99
CA ASP A 73 -6.61 7.92 -7.42
C ASP A 73 -5.73 6.70 -7.07
N VAL A 74 -6.01 6.05 -5.94
CA VAL A 74 -5.18 4.98 -5.41
C VAL A 74 -5.74 3.61 -5.77
N THR A 75 -4.86 2.74 -6.28
CA THR A 75 -5.09 1.30 -6.37
C THR A 75 -4.04 0.59 -5.52
N GLY A 76 -4.48 -0.23 -4.57
CA GLY A 76 -3.59 -1.05 -3.74
C GLY A 76 -3.49 -2.48 -4.24
N VAL A 77 -2.35 -3.12 -4.04
CA VAL A 77 -2.17 -4.57 -4.23
C VAL A 77 -1.71 -5.18 -2.93
N THR A 78 -2.37 -6.23 -2.47
CA THR A 78 -1.97 -7.00 -1.29
C THR A 78 -2.12 -8.50 -1.51
N ILE A 79 -1.20 -9.27 -0.95
CA ILE A 79 -1.27 -10.73 -0.94
C ILE A 79 -2.20 -11.29 0.15
N SER A 80 -2.60 -10.45 1.11
CA SER A 80 -3.47 -10.81 2.21
C SER A 80 -4.95 -10.63 1.85
N LYS A 81 -5.69 -11.74 1.88
CA LYS A 81 -7.14 -11.72 1.67
C LYS A 81 -7.87 -10.88 2.74
N VAL A 82 -7.42 -10.98 3.99
CA VAL A 82 -8.02 -10.25 5.12
C VAL A 82 -7.84 -8.75 4.97
N GLN A 83 -6.67 -8.30 4.51
CA GLN A 83 -6.39 -6.90 4.24
C GLN A 83 -7.22 -6.38 3.05
N SER A 84 -7.29 -7.15 1.97
CA SER A 84 -8.10 -6.81 0.80
C SER A 84 -9.58 -6.64 1.18
N ASP A 85 -10.15 -7.62 1.88
CA ASP A 85 -11.54 -7.57 2.33
C ASP A 85 -11.82 -6.35 3.23
N TYR A 86 -10.88 -6.00 4.11
CA TYR A 86 -11.00 -4.82 4.96
C TYR A 86 -11.05 -3.54 4.14
N ILE A 87 -10.15 -3.38 3.14
CA ILE A 87 -10.09 -2.18 2.28
C ILE A 87 -11.39 -2.05 1.47
N GLU A 88 -11.88 -3.14 0.87
CA GLU A 88 -13.12 -3.17 0.10
C GLU A 88 -14.35 -2.82 0.96
N GLN A 89 -14.50 -3.48 2.11
CA GLN A 89 -15.64 -3.27 3.01
C GLN A 89 -15.71 -1.84 3.55
N ASN A 90 -14.55 -1.23 3.79
CA ASN A 90 -14.47 0.14 4.29
C ASN A 90 -14.38 1.19 3.16
N LYS A 91 -14.40 0.77 1.89
CA LYS A 91 -14.31 1.65 0.70
C LYS A 91 -13.16 2.64 0.78
N VAL A 92 -12.00 2.16 1.20
CA VAL A 92 -10.82 3.00 1.39
C VAL A 92 -10.31 3.50 0.04
N PHE A 93 -10.04 2.57 -0.89
CA PHE A 93 -9.67 2.78 -2.28
C PHE A 93 -9.82 1.44 -3.06
N ASP A 94 -9.53 1.42 -4.35
CA ASP A 94 -9.58 0.19 -5.14
C ASP A 94 -8.43 -0.74 -4.76
N VAL A 95 -8.72 -2.01 -4.50
CA VAL A 95 -7.71 -2.99 -4.08
C VAL A 95 -7.77 -4.25 -4.92
N VAL A 96 -6.60 -4.81 -5.20
CA VAL A 96 -6.42 -6.10 -5.87
C VAL A 96 -5.78 -7.08 -4.89
N HIS A 97 -6.45 -8.21 -4.65
CA HIS A 97 -5.88 -9.32 -3.90
C HIS A 97 -5.07 -10.20 -4.87
N ASP A 98 -3.75 -10.02 -4.90
CA ASP A 98 -2.85 -10.78 -5.76
C ASP A 98 -1.42 -10.81 -5.21
N ASP A 99 -0.62 -11.76 -5.68
CA ASP A 99 0.83 -11.75 -5.51
C ASP A 99 1.45 -10.84 -6.57
N LEU A 100 2.27 -9.88 -6.15
CA LEU A 100 2.97 -8.95 -7.05
C LEU A 100 3.80 -9.65 -8.14
N HIS A 101 4.25 -10.88 -7.90
CA HIS A 101 4.94 -11.68 -8.92
C HIS A 101 4.03 -12.08 -10.09
N ASN A 102 2.73 -12.15 -9.87
CA ASN A 102 1.72 -12.51 -10.87
C ASN A 102 0.95 -11.28 -11.37
N PHE A 103 0.89 -10.22 -10.58
CA PHE A 103 0.11 -9.04 -10.87
C PHE A 103 0.65 -8.29 -12.09
N ILE A 104 -0.24 -8.05 -13.05
CA ILE A 104 0.03 -7.22 -14.24
C ILE A 104 -1.01 -6.10 -14.27
N PRO A 105 -0.60 -4.84 -14.06
CA PRO A 105 -1.51 -3.71 -14.09
C PRO A 105 -2.24 -3.58 -15.43
N GLN A 106 -3.53 -3.24 -15.37
CA GLN A 106 -4.37 -3.06 -16.56
C GLN A 106 -4.45 -1.60 -17.02
N LYS A 107 -3.90 -0.68 -16.25
CA LYS A 107 -3.80 0.75 -16.57
C LYS A 107 -2.40 1.27 -16.21
N LYS A 108 -2.08 2.46 -16.68
CA LYS A 108 -0.87 3.18 -16.29
C LYS A 108 -1.11 3.98 -15.02
N TYR A 109 -0.03 4.23 -14.29
CA TYR A 109 -0.01 5.02 -13.06
C TYR A 109 1.05 6.11 -13.15
N ASP A 110 0.79 7.26 -12.54
CA ASP A 110 1.76 8.35 -12.43
C ASP A 110 2.82 8.02 -11.39
N VAL A 111 2.45 7.29 -10.35
CA VAL A 111 3.34 6.88 -9.26
C VAL A 111 3.14 5.42 -8.91
N ILE A 112 4.23 4.70 -8.70
CA ILE A 112 4.25 3.33 -8.17
C ILE A 112 5.03 3.35 -6.86
N LEU A 113 4.38 2.90 -5.78
CA LEU A 113 4.94 2.91 -4.42
C LEU A 113 5.23 1.50 -3.91
N PHE A 114 6.29 1.39 -3.13
CA PHE A 114 6.61 0.26 -2.28
C PHE A 114 6.98 0.79 -0.89
N VAL A 115 6.01 0.92 0.00
CA VAL A 115 6.26 1.39 1.36
C VAL A 115 6.56 0.19 2.26
N GLU A 116 7.85 -0.07 2.49
CA GLU A 116 8.39 -1.20 3.26
C GLU A 116 7.92 -2.59 2.81
N SER A 117 7.45 -2.72 1.58
CA SER A 117 6.98 -3.98 0.99
C SER A 117 7.99 -4.63 0.04
N PHE A 118 8.87 -3.84 -0.58
CA PHE A 118 9.85 -4.32 -1.56
C PHE A 118 10.83 -5.35 -0.98
N CYS A 119 11.20 -5.19 0.29
CA CYS A 119 12.11 -6.09 1.01
C CYS A 119 11.56 -7.52 1.19
N HIS A 120 10.26 -7.72 1.03
CA HIS A 120 9.62 -9.03 1.14
C HIS A 120 9.52 -9.79 -0.20
N LEU A 121 9.90 -9.16 -1.31
CA LEU A 121 9.86 -9.80 -2.63
C LEU A 121 10.96 -10.83 -2.79
N LYS A 122 10.58 -12.06 -3.14
CA LYS A 122 11.55 -13.15 -3.42
C LYS A 122 12.31 -12.91 -4.73
N ASN A 123 11.61 -12.42 -5.76
CA ASN A 123 12.14 -12.16 -7.09
C ASN A 123 11.73 -10.75 -7.56
N PRO A 124 12.39 -9.68 -7.06
CA PRO A 124 12.03 -8.31 -7.38
C PRO A 124 12.08 -8.00 -8.88
N ASP A 125 12.99 -8.64 -9.63
CA ASP A 125 13.10 -8.46 -11.08
C ASP A 125 11.83 -8.84 -11.83
N ILE A 126 11.14 -9.92 -11.40
CA ILE A 126 9.86 -10.31 -12.00
C ILE A 126 8.83 -9.23 -11.77
N VAL A 127 8.72 -8.73 -10.54
CA VAL A 127 7.76 -7.68 -10.18
C VAL A 127 8.06 -6.41 -10.97
N LEU A 128 9.31 -5.96 -11.01
CA LEU A 128 9.68 -4.76 -11.76
C LEU A 128 9.43 -4.90 -13.27
N ASN A 129 9.65 -6.08 -13.85
CA ASN A 129 9.32 -6.33 -15.25
C ASN A 129 7.81 -6.28 -15.50
N ASN A 130 7.00 -6.82 -14.61
CA ASN A 130 5.53 -6.74 -14.70
C ASN A 130 5.03 -5.29 -14.65
N LEU A 131 5.69 -4.44 -13.86
CA LEU A 131 5.33 -3.03 -13.67
C LEU A 131 5.94 -2.09 -14.71
N ARG A 132 6.95 -2.52 -15.48
CA ARG A 132 7.78 -1.68 -16.37
C ARG A 132 6.98 -0.86 -17.39
N ASN A 133 5.88 -1.37 -17.87
CA ASN A 133 5.09 -0.72 -18.94
C ASN A 133 3.86 0.02 -18.39
N THR A 134 3.78 0.21 -17.08
CA THR A 134 2.59 0.73 -16.39
C THR A 134 2.80 2.09 -15.73
N SER A 135 4.00 2.65 -15.83
CA SER A 135 4.26 4.06 -15.50
C SER A 135 3.96 4.96 -16.70
N ASN A 136 3.43 6.13 -16.42
CA ASN A 136 3.29 7.22 -17.39
C ASN A 136 4.62 7.87 -17.70
#